data_e164f561e3b3431c6c45da8ff0797087
#
_entry.id   e164f561e3b3431c6c45da8ff0797087
#
_cell.length_a   1.000
_cell.length_b   1.000
_cell.length_c   1.000
_cell.angle_alpha   90.00
_cell.angle_beta   90.00
_cell.angle_gamma   90.00
#
_symmetry.space_group_name_H-M   'P 1'
#
loop_
_entity.id
_entity.type
_entity.pdbx_description
1 polymer ?
#
loop_
_entity_poly.entity_id
_entity_poly.type
_entity_poly.pdbx_seq_one_letter_code
_entity_poly.pdbx_strand_id
1 'polypeptide(L)'
;RRAYYDDGTPLGSAQNAECRIDSIAQSWSVISGAGQPERQAQAMASLERHLVDEGNRLLLLLTPPFDKTAQDPGYIRGYLPGVRENGAQYTHAGLWAVLATARRGSGTRAFELFQMLNPLSHTRTPDEVATYKVEPYVVAADVYTAARQVGRGGWTWYTGSASWMYRVGLESILGFTL
;
A
#
# COMPACT_ATOMS: atom_id res chain seq x y z
N ARG A 1 -8.41 -11.96 3.72
CA ARG A 1 -7.86 -12.87 2.70
C ARG A 1 -7.78 -12.14 1.37
N ARG A 2 -6.75 -12.41 0.59
CA ARG A 2 -6.58 -11.81 -0.74
C ARG A 2 -7.52 -12.47 -1.77
N ALA A 3 -7.49 -13.80 -1.84
CA ALA A 3 -8.28 -14.60 -2.78
C ALA A 3 -8.42 -16.04 -2.29
N TYR A 4 -8.96 -16.89 -3.15
CA TYR A 4 -8.99 -18.34 -2.99
C TYR A 4 -8.48 -19.00 -4.26
N TYR A 5 -7.84 -20.16 -4.11
CA TYR A 5 -7.56 -21.07 -5.21
C TYR A 5 -8.82 -21.83 -5.62
N ASP A 6 -8.80 -22.49 -6.77
CA ASP A 6 -9.95 -23.26 -7.29
C ASP A 6 -10.39 -24.42 -6.37
N ASP A 7 -9.45 -24.95 -5.58
CA ASP A 7 -9.71 -25.98 -4.56
C ASP A 7 -10.28 -25.43 -3.25
N GLY A 8 -10.52 -24.10 -3.17
CA GLY A 8 -11.05 -23.43 -2.00
C GLY A 8 -10.00 -23.08 -0.93
N THR A 9 -8.73 -23.41 -1.14
CA THR A 9 -7.68 -23.00 -0.19
C THR A 9 -7.47 -21.49 -0.24
N PRO A 10 -7.19 -20.83 0.91
CA PRO A 10 -7.00 -19.37 0.93
C PRO A 10 -5.65 -18.98 0.35
N LEU A 11 -5.66 -18.01 -0.54
CA LEU A 11 -4.49 -17.24 -0.96
C LEU A 11 -4.43 -15.95 -0.14
N GLY A 12 -3.36 -15.77 0.62
CA GLY A 12 -3.18 -14.56 1.42
C GLY A 12 -4.12 -14.49 2.64
N SER A 13 -3.83 -15.29 3.66
CA SER A 13 -4.52 -15.25 4.96
C SER A 13 -3.54 -15.28 6.11
N ALA A 14 -4.00 -14.93 7.31
CA ALA A 14 -3.20 -15.00 8.53
C ALA A 14 -2.60 -16.40 8.83
N GLN A 15 -3.13 -17.45 8.20
CA GLN A 15 -2.66 -18.83 8.33
C GLN A 15 -1.57 -19.19 7.31
N ASN A 16 -1.38 -18.40 6.26
CA ASN A 16 -0.34 -18.63 5.27
C ASN A 16 1.03 -18.20 5.78
N ALA A 17 2.09 -18.79 5.24
CA ALA A 17 3.47 -18.36 5.54
C ALA A 17 3.79 -17.01 4.87
N GLU A 18 3.26 -16.79 3.65
CA GLU A 18 3.43 -15.60 2.83
C GLU A 18 2.09 -14.90 2.58
N CYS A 19 2.11 -13.63 2.27
CA CYS A 19 0.92 -12.79 2.08
C CYS A 19 -0.10 -12.94 3.23
N ARG A 20 0.36 -12.86 4.46
CA ARG A 20 -0.51 -13.02 5.64
C ARG A 20 -1.54 -11.91 5.77
N ILE A 21 -1.23 -10.75 5.19
CA ILE A 21 -2.12 -9.61 5.10
C ILE A 21 -1.89 -8.87 3.78
N ASP A 22 -2.95 -8.33 3.20
CA ASP A 22 -2.96 -7.54 1.96
C ASP A 22 -3.77 -6.26 2.19
N SER A 23 -3.20 -5.11 1.83
CA SER A 23 -3.79 -3.79 2.07
C SER A 23 -5.10 -3.57 1.31
N ILE A 24 -5.22 -4.14 0.10
CA ILE A 24 -6.43 -3.99 -0.74
C ILE A 24 -7.63 -4.59 -0.02
N ALA A 25 -7.50 -5.82 0.50
CA ALA A 25 -8.58 -6.48 1.21
C ALA A 25 -9.03 -5.69 2.46
N GLN A 26 -8.07 -5.09 3.19
CA GLN A 26 -8.38 -4.28 4.37
C GLN A 26 -9.08 -2.97 3.97
N SER A 27 -8.52 -2.23 3.04
CA SER A 27 -9.02 -0.92 2.61
C SER A 27 -10.41 -1.03 1.97
N TRP A 28 -10.60 -2.01 1.09
CA TRP A 28 -11.88 -2.21 0.41
C TRP A 28 -13.00 -2.74 1.30
N SER A 29 -12.70 -3.34 2.45
CA SER A 29 -13.72 -3.63 3.45
C SER A 29 -14.44 -2.37 3.95
N VAL A 30 -13.73 -1.25 3.99
CA VAL A 30 -14.25 0.08 4.33
C VAL A 30 -14.83 0.78 3.11
N ILE A 31 -14.06 0.85 2.01
CA ILE A 31 -14.41 1.65 0.82
C ILE A 31 -15.72 1.17 0.18
N SER A 32 -15.92 -0.15 0.10
CA SER A 32 -17.13 -0.74 -0.46
C SER A 32 -18.37 -0.64 0.44
N GLY A 33 -18.18 -0.36 1.73
CA GLY A 33 -19.26 -0.41 2.72
C GLY A 33 -19.75 -1.83 3.06
N ALA A 34 -19.16 -2.88 2.48
CA ALA A 34 -19.60 -4.26 2.68
C ALA A 34 -19.17 -4.85 4.04
N GLY A 35 -18.15 -4.30 4.67
CA GLY A 35 -17.68 -4.78 5.97
C GLY A 35 -18.56 -4.28 7.12
N GLN A 36 -18.82 -5.15 8.12
CA GLN A 36 -19.40 -4.69 9.38
C GLN A 36 -18.45 -3.73 10.11
N PRO A 37 -18.95 -2.72 10.86
CA PRO A 37 -18.13 -1.68 11.48
C PRO A 37 -16.96 -2.22 12.33
N GLU A 38 -17.20 -3.26 13.13
CA GLU A 38 -16.19 -3.91 13.98
C GLU A 38 -15.12 -4.61 13.14
N ARG A 39 -15.53 -5.24 12.04
CA ARG A 39 -14.61 -5.89 11.09
C ARG A 39 -13.79 -4.88 10.31
N GLN A 40 -14.37 -3.76 9.92
CA GLN A 40 -13.64 -2.65 9.31
C GLN A 40 -12.59 -2.08 10.28
N ALA A 41 -12.96 -1.90 11.56
CA ALA A 41 -12.04 -1.44 12.59
C ALA A 41 -10.85 -2.40 12.75
N GLN A 42 -11.13 -3.70 12.84
CA GLN A 42 -10.10 -4.75 12.94
C GLN A 42 -9.21 -4.78 11.70
N ALA A 43 -9.78 -4.64 10.50
CA ALA A 43 -9.05 -4.62 9.24
C ALA A 43 -8.06 -3.46 9.19
N MET A 44 -8.51 -2.24 9.51
CA MET A 44 -7.66 -1.07 9.50
C MET A 44 -6.59 -1.09 10.61
N ALA A 45 -6.92 -1.58 11.82
CA ALA A 45 -5.93 -1.80 12.86
C ALA A 45 -4.86 -2.83 12.48
N SER A 46 -5.25 -3.87 11.71
CA SER A 46 -4.30 -4.86 11.20
C SER A 46 -3.42 -4.27 10.07
N LEU A 47 -3.99 -3.47 9.18
CA LEU A 47 -3.24 -2.74 8.16
C LEU A 47 -2.19 -1.85 8.82
N GLU A 48 -2.59 -1.05 9.79
CA GLU A 48 -1.72 -0.14 10.53
C GLU A 48 -0.54 -0.90 11.18
N ARG A 49 -0.84 -1.98 11.87
CA ARG A 49 0.17 -2.77 12.61
C ARG A 49 1.18 -3.48 11.71
N HIS A 50 0.73 -3.97 10.55
CA HIS A 50 1.52 -4.92 9.76
C HIS A 50 2.00 -4.37 8.42
N LEU A 51 1.39 -3.31 7.90
CA LEU A 51 1.70 -2.79 6.58
C LEU A 51 2.24 -1.36 6.58
N VAL A 52 2.09 -0.62 7.68
CA VAL A 52 2.71 0.70 7.82
C VAL A 52 4.11 0.54 8.39
N ASP A 53 5.11 0.94 7.61
CA ASP A 53 6.52 1.00 8.00
C ASP A 53 6.89 2.47 8.26
N GLU A 54 6.75 2.88 9.51
CA GLU A 54 7.06 4.26 9.92
C GLU A 54 8.54 4.61 9.73
N GLY A 55 9.43 3.62 9.97
CA GLY A 55 10.87 3.83 9.88
C GLY A 55 11.33 4.20 8.48
N ASN A 56 10.79 3.54 7.47
CA ASN A 56 11.09 3.80 6.07
C ASN A 56 10.04 4.69 5.39
N ARG A 57 8.99 5.09 6.10
CA ARG A 57 7.86 5.87 5.58
C ARG A 57 7.20 5.21 4.37
N LEU A 58 6.86 3.93 4.51
CA LEU A 58 6.25 3.12 3.45
C LEU A 58 4.95 2.48 3.92
N LEU A 59 4.03 2.31 2.98
CA LEU A 59 2.80 1.55 3.17
C LEU A 59 2.80 0.35 2.23
N LEU A 60 3.06 -0.82 2.78
CA LEU A 60 3.24 -2.06 2.03
C LEU A 60 1.94 -2.57 1.43
N LEU A 61 2.01 -3.15 0.24
CA LEU A 61 0.86 -3.81 -0.37
C LEU A 61 0.47 -5.07 0.40
N LEU A 62 1.46 -5.92 0.68
CA LEU A 62 1.26 -7.18 1.39
C LEU A 62 2.53 -7.58 2.15
N THR A 63 2.38 -8.46 3.14
CA THR A 63 3.53 -9.01 3.87
C THR A 63 3.20 -10.39 4.46
N PRO A 64 4.20 -11.33 4.58
CA PRO A 64 5.47 -11.34 3.85
C PRO A 64 5.27 -11.46 2.34
N PRO A 65 6.22 -11.01 1.51
CA PRO A 65 6.13 -11.18 0.06
C PRO A 65 6.17 -12.66 -0.35
N PHE A 66 5.69 -12.96 -1.55
CA PHE A 66 5.78 -14.30 -2.13
C PHE A 66 7.21 -14.59 -2.59
N ASP A 67 7.75 -15.72 -2.15
CA ASP A 67 9.10 -16.21 -2.50
C ASP A 67 9.11 -17.73 -2.66
N LYS A 68 8.61 -18.46 -1.66
CA LYS A 68 8.76 -19.92 -1.52
C LYS A 68 7.43 -20.67 -1.45
N THR A 69 6.30 -20.00 -1.59
CA THR A 69 5.00 -20.67 -1.52
C THR A 69 4.90 -21.82 -2.52
N ALA A 70 4.39 -22.97 -2.07
CA ALA A 70 4.23 -24.16 -2.90
C ALA A 70 3.16 -23.99 -3.96
N GLN A 71 2.05 -23.31 -3.61
CA GLN A 71 0.96 -22.99 -4.54
C GLN A 71 1.32 -21.74 -5.33
N ASP A 72 1.05 -21.75 -6.63
CA ASP A 72 1.34 -20.62 -7.51
C ASP A 72 0.39 -19.42 -7.22
N PRO A 73 0.91 -18.28 -6.74
CA PRO A 73 0.11 -17.09 -6.52
C PRO A 73 -0.16 -16.29 -7.80
N GLY A 74 0.18 -16.82 -8.97
CA GLY A 74 0.09 -16.16 -10.25
C GLY A 74 1.26 -15.21 -10.55
N TYR A 75 1.02 -14.25 -11.45
CA TYR A 75 2.06 -13.36 -11.98
C TYR A 75 2.86 -12.59 -10.92
N ILE A 76 2.28 -12.37 -9.74
CA ILE A 76 2.91 -11.61 -8.66
C ILE A 76 4.25 -12.21 -8.21
N ARG A 77 4.39 -13.54 -8.29
CA ARG A 77 5.64 -14.25 -7.98
C ARG A 77 6.76 -13.96 -8.98
N GLY A 78 6.44 -13.44 -10.15
CA GLY A 78 7.43 -13.00 -11.13
C GLY A 78 8.21 -11.75 -10.70
N TYR A 79 7.74 -11.03 -9.72
CA TYR A 79 8.47 -9.91 -9.10
C TYR A 79 9.28 -10.41 -7.91
N LEU A 80 10.51 -9.89 -7.79
CA LEU A 80 11.33 -10.15 -6.61
C LEU A 80 10.62 -9.68 -5.32
N PRO A 81 10.83 -10.39 -4.19
CA PRO A 81 10.33 -9.92 -2.89
C PRO A 81 10.72 -8.46 -2.61
N GLY A 82 9.73 -7.65 -2.27
CA GLY A 82 9.91 -6.23 -2.02
C GLY A 82 9.92 -5.34 -3.25
N VAL A 83 9.49 -5.85 -4.41
CA VAL A 83 9.40 -5.09 -5.66
C VAL A 83 7.96 -5.14 -6.18
N ARG A 84 7.43 -4.01 -6.63
CA ARG A 84 6.09 -3.84 -7.18
C ARG A 84 5.01 -4.45 -6.27
N GLU A 85 4.08 -5.23 -6.86
CA GLU A 85 2.99 -5.86 -6.11
C GLU A 85 3.47 -6.92 -5.13
N ASN A 86 4.71 -7.38 -5.22
CA ASN A 86 5.22 -8.40 -4.34
C ASN A 86 5.85 -7.84 -3.06
N GLY A 87 5.07 -7.14 -2.27
CA GLY A 87 5.45 -6.66 -0.94
C GLY A 87 6.09 -5.27 -0.89
N ALA A 88 6.24 -4.58 -2.03
CA ALA A 88 6.63 -3.17 -2.04
C ALA A 88 5.46 -2.28 -1.56
N GLN A 89 5.71 -0.98 -1.36
CA GLN A 89 4.65 0.02 -1.38
C GLN A 89 4.12 0.08 -2.81
N TYR A 90 2.90 -0.38 -3.06
CA TYR A 90 2.20 -0.15 -4.31
C TYR A 90 1.32 1.07 -4.14
N THR A 91 1.75 2.20 -4.68
CA THR A 91 1.23 3.54 -4.31
C THR A 91 -0.28 3.67 -4.55
N HIS A 92 -0.81 3.08 -5.62
CA HIS A 92 -2.24 3.06 -5.90
C HIS A 92 -3.04 2.43 -4.72
N ALA A 93 -2.62 1.26 -4.27
CA ALA A 93 -3.26 0.59 -3.13
C ALA A 93 -3.00 1.32 -1.80
N GLY A 94 -1.83 1.94 -1.64
CA GLY A 94 -1.54 2.81 -0.51
C GLY A 94 -2.53 3.96 -0.39
N LEU A 95 -2.89 4.58 -1.51
CA LEU A 95 -3.89 5.66 -1.56
C LEU A 95 -5.31 5.18 -1.19
N TRP A 96 -5.65 3.92 -1.49
CA TRP A 96 -6.89 3.34 -0.98
C TRP A 96 -6.88 3.16 0.54
N ALA A 97 -5.73 2.87 1.14
CA ALA A 97 -5.61 2.83 2.60
C ALA A 97 -5.80 4.23 3.22
N VAL A 98 -5.24 5.27 2.60
CA VAL A 98 -5.49 6.67 3.00
C VAL A 98 -6.97 7.00 2.94
N LEU A 99 -7.62 6.69 1.82
CA LEU A 99 -9.06 6.90 1.63
C LEU A 99 -9.90 6.18 2.69
N ALA A 100 -9.58 4.90 2.96
CA ALA A 100 -10.28 4.11 3.97
C ALA A 100 -10.10 4.71 5.38
N THR A 101 -8.90 5.16 5.72
CA THR A 101 -8.59 5.83 6.98
C THR A 101 -9.37 7.12 7.14
N ALA A 102 -9.43 7.94 6.09
CA ALA A 102 -10.21 9.19 6.08
C ALA A 102 -11.71 8.93 6.26
N ARG A 103 -12.27 7.94 5.53
CA ARG A 103 -13.69 7.55 5.63
C ARG A 103 -14.09 7.06 7.03
N ARG A 104 -13.14 6.54 7.79
CA ARG A 104 -13.37 6.15 9.19
C ARG A 104 -13.24 7.33 10.18
N GLY A 105 -13.06 8.55 9.69
CA GLY A 105 -12.99 9.77 10.52
C GLY A 105 -11.62 10.03 11.14
N SER A 106 -10.56 9.29 10.74
CA SER A 106 -9.20 9.50 11.25
C SER A 106 -8.42 10.46 10.35
N GLY A 107 -8.86 11.72 10.26
CA GLY A 107 -8.31 12.72 9.33
C GLY A 107 -6.81 12.98 9.51
N THR A 108 -6.35 13.16 10.75
CA THR A 108 -4.91 13.37 11.05
C THR A 108 -4.09 12.17 10.55
N ARG A 109 -4.53 10.94 10.87
CA ARG A 109 -3.80 9.75 10.44
C ARG A 109 -3.83 9.57 8.91
N ALA A 110 -4.96 9.86 8.28
CA ALA A 110 -5.05 9.85 6.81
C ALA A 110 -4.06 10.83 6.17
N PHE A 111 -3.91 12.03 6.74
CA PHE A 111 -2.92 13.00 6.27
C PHE A 111 -1.47 12.51 6.47
N GLU A 112 -1.14 11.93 7.62
CA GLU A 112 0.18 11.33 7.87
C GLU A 112 0.51 10.24 6.84
N LEU A 113 -0.40 9.29 6.60
CA LEU A 113 -0.23 8.26 5.59
C LEU A 113 -0.12 8.86 4.18
N PHE A 114 -0.91 9.89 3.86
CA PHE A 114 -0.79 10.61 2.59
C PHE A 114 0.60 11.22 2.41
N GLN A 115 1.16 11.81 3.47
CA GLN A 115 2.52 12.36 3.45
C GLN A 115 3.58 11.28 3.25
N MET A 116 3.38 10.07 3.80
CA MET A 116 4.29 8.94 3.54
C MET A 116 4.34 8.53 2.06
N LEU A 117 3.21 8.67 1.35
CA LEU A 117 3.12 8.34 -0.08
C LEU A 117 3.56 9.49 -1.00
N ASN A 118 3.71 10.70 -0.45
CA ASN A 118 4.03 11.90 -1.23
C ASN A 118 5.51 11.88 -1.66
N PRO A 119 5.83 11.95 -2.97
CA PRO A 119 7.22 11.96 -3.44
C PRO A 119 8.07 13.08 -2.85
N LEU A 120 7.48 14.25 -2.56
CA LEU A 120 8.18 15.35 -1.90
C LEU A 120 8.71 14.97 -0.50
N SER A 121 8.04 14.05 0.18
CA SER A 121 8.48 13.57 1.50
C SER A 121 9.69 12.64 1.44
N HIS A 122 10.02 12.13 0.26
CA HIS A 122 11.18 11.27 0.02
C HIS A 122 12.36 11.99 -0.65
N THR A 123 12.28 13.31 -0.81
CA THR A 123 13.28 14.10 -1.57
C THR A 123 13.63 15.41 -0.90
N ARG A 124 13.57 15.48 0.44
CA ARG A 124 13.84 16.70 1.24
C ARG A 124 15.32 16.97 1.43
N THR A 125 16.14 15.92 1.36
CA THR A 125 17.59 16.01 1.55
C THR A 125 18.31 15.32 0.40
N PRO A 126 19.62 15.63 0.17
CA PRO A 126 20.42 14.95 -0.84
C PRO A 126 20.46 13.42 -0.67
N ASP A 127 20.50 12.92 0.56
CA ASP A 127 20.54 11.49 0.87
C ASP A 127 19.19 10.82 0.54
N GLU A 128 18.07 11.49 0.82
CA GLU A 128 16.74 11.02 0.42
C GLU A 128 16.61 10.97 -1.10
N VAL A 129 17.08 11.98 -1.83
CA VAL A 129 17.11 11.99 -3.30
C VAL A 129 17.98 10.85 -3.82
N ALA A 130 19.16 10.63 -3.23
CA ALA A 130 20.06 9.53 -3.61
C ALA A 130 19.46 8.15 -3.35
N THR A 131 18.55 8.03 -2.39
CA THR A 131 17.81 6.79 -2.08
C THR A 131 16.60 6.62 -2.99
N TYR A 132 15.76 7.64 -3.09
CA TYR A 132 14.49 7.59 -3.82
C TYR A 132 14.67 7.47 -5.33
N LYS A 133 15.58 8.21 -5.94
CA LYS A 133 16.04 8.11 -7.35
C LYS A 133 14.98 8.31 -8.41
N VAL A 134 13.84 8.88 -8.09
CA VAL A 134 12.81 9.25 -9.08
C VAL A 134 12.48 10.73 -8.94
N GLU A 135 11.80 11.26 -9.95
CA GLU A 135 11.46 12.67 -10.02
C GLU A 135 10.52 13.07 -8.87
N PRO A 136 10.80 14.15 -8.13
CA PRO A 136 9.99 14.56 -6.96
C PRO A 136 8.61 15.11 -7.34
N TYR A 137 8.34 15.33 -8.62
CA TYR A 137 7.08 15.86 -9.13
C TYR A 137 6.20 14.81 -9.84
N VAL A 138 6.61 13.53 -9.80
CA VAL A 138 5.79 12.43 -10.32
C VAL A 138 5.51 11.41 -9.21
N VAL A 139 4.37 10.75 -9.31
CA VAL A 139 4.00 9.69 -8.38
C VAL A 139 4.58 8.37 -8.89
N ALA A 140 5.46 7.76 -8.11
CA ALA A 140 5.98 6.42 -8.41
C ALA A 140 4.85 5.38 -8.26
N ALA A 141 4.80 4.42 -9.18
CA ALA A 141 3.85 3.30 -9.08
C ALA A 141 4.12 2.46 -7.83
N ASP A 142 5.39 2.30 -7.49
CA ASP A 142 5.84 1.54 -6.33
C ASP A 142 7.11 2.14 -5.72
N VAL A 143 7.33 1.85 -4.43
CA VAL A 143 8.58 2.15 -3.72
C VAL A 143 9.05 0.85 -3.07
N TYR A 144 10.31 0.48 -3.30
CA TYR A 144 10.84 -0.83 -2.96
C TYR A 144 11.03 -1.03 -1.46
N THR A 145 10.79 -2.27 -1.01
CA THR A 145 11.13 -2.76 0.33
C THR A 145 12.21 -3.84 0.28
N ALA A 146 12.70 -4.19 -0.91
CA ALA A 146 13.80 -5.14 -1.09
C ALA A 146 15.05 -4.66 -0.33
N ALA A 147 15.69 -5.53 0.47
CA ALA A 147 16.67 -5.20 1.50
C ALA A 147 17.83 -4.28 1.05
N ARG A 148 18.25 -4.35 -0.22
CA ARG A 148 19.33 -3.52 -0.76
C ARG A 148 18.84 -2.23 -1.45
N GLN A 149 17.53 -2.01 -1.49
CA GLN A 149 16.90 -0.93 -2.26
C GLN A 149 15.69 -0.33 -1.54
N VAL A 150 15.64 -0.45 -0.22
CA VAL A 150 14.53 0.11 0.58
C VAL A 150 14.43 1.62 0.33
N GLY A 151 13.22 2.09 0.06
CA GLY A 151 12.94 3.50 -0.21
C GLY A 151 13.20 3.95 -1.65
N ARG A 152 13.73 3.07 -2.53
CA ARG A 152 13.91 3.41 -3.94
C ARG A 152 12.56 3.40 -4.67
N GLY A 153 12.22 4.48 -5.36
CA GLY A 153 11.09 4.54 -6.27
C GLY A 153 11.31 3.64 -7.51
N GLY A 154 10.24 2.98 -7.90
CA GLY A 154 10.21 2.12 -9.09
C GLY A 154 9.72 2.87 -10.33
N TRP A 155 8.74 2.32 -11.02
CA TRP A 155 8.21 2.93 -12.24
C TRP A 155 7.44 4.21 -11.96
N THR A 156 7.61 5.19 -12.82
CA THR A 156 6.98 6.52 -12.75
C THR A 156 6.04 6.75 -13.93
N TRP A 157 5.32 7.87 -13.91
CA TRP A 157 4.36 8.27 -14.93
C TRP A 157 3.14 7.32 -15.07
N TYR A 158 2.82 6.60 -14.01
CA TYR A 158 1.61 5.78 -13.93
C TYR A 158 0.40 6.64 -13.56
N THR A 159 -0.56 6.71 -14.47
CA THR A 159 -1.75 7.57 -14.32
C THR A 159 -2.67 7.12 -13.19
N GLY A 160 -2.79 5.81 -12.92
CA GLY A 160 -3.63 5.27 -11.85
C GLY A 160 -3.24 5.79 -10.47
N SER A 161 -1.96 5.69 -10.10
CA SER A 161 -1.47 6.19 -8.80
C SER A 161 -1.56 7.72 -8.72
N ALA A 162 -1.21 8.44 -9.78
CA ALA A 162 -1.30 9.90 -9.83
C ALA A 162 -2.76 10.39 -9.71
N SER A 163 -3.69 9.77 -10.42
CA SER A 163 -5.11 10.12 -10.36
C SER A 163 -5.70 9.91 -8.97
N TRP A 164 -5.35 8.79 -8.32
CA TRP A 164 -5.80 8.53 -6.96
C TRP A 164 -5.16 9.47 -5.94
N MET A 165 -3.88 9.84 -6.11
CA MET A 165 -3.25 10.82 -5.23
C MET A 165 -3.95 12.18 -5.33
N TYR A 166 -4.23 12.64 -6.54
CA TYR A 166 -4.98 13.87 -6.78
C TYR A 166 -6.37 13.81 -6.11
N ARG A 167 -7.12 12.74 -6.41
CA ARG A 167 -8.48 12.58 -5.90
C ARG A 167 -8.53 12.49 -4.38
N VAL A 168 -7.69 11.65 -3.76
CA VAL A 168 -7.64 11.50 -2.31
C VAL A 168 -7.19 12.79 -1.64
N GLY A 169 -6.20 13.47 -2.21
CA GLY A 169 -5.76 14.78 -1.73
C GLY A 169 -6.90 15.80 -1.72
N LEU A 170 -7.61 15.92 -2.84
CA LEU A 170 -8.70 16.89 -2.98
C LEU A 170 -9.91 16.53 -2.12
N GLU A 171 -10.44 15.30 -2.29
CA GLU A 171 -11.72 14.90 -1.70
C GLU A 171 -11.58 14.52 -0.22
N SER A 172 -10.53 13.78 0.14
CA SER A 172 -10.43 13.14 1.46
C SER A 172 -9.56 13.92 2.44
N ILE A 173 -8.52 14.61 1.98
CA ILE A 173 -7.62 15.39 2.83
C ILE A 173 -8.11 16.84 2.93
N LEU A 174 -8.42 17.47 1.80
CA LEU A 174 -8.90 18.86 1.77
C LEU A 174 -10.42 18.97 1.98
N GLY A 175 -11.16 17.87 1.83
CA GLY A 175 -12.62 17.86 2.01
C GLY A 175 -13.41 18.54 0.89
N PHE A 176 -12.80 18.76 -0.28
CA PHE A 176 -13.48 19.39 -1.41
C PHE A 176 -14.25 18.32 -2.20
N THR A 177 -15.58 18.37 -2.09
CA THR A 177 -16.50 17.52 -2.86
C THR A 177 -17.52 18.41 -3.58
N LEU A 178 -17.84 18.07 -4.81
CA LEU A 178 -18.90 18.70 -5.61
C LEU A 178 -20.22 18.01 -5.35
#